data_8e7321573129ba27d16800f5d7e3eb05
#
_entry.id   8e7321573129ba27d16800f5d7e3eb05
#
_cell.length_a   1.000
_cell.length_b   1.000
_cell.length_c   1.000
_cell.angle_alpha   90.00
_cell.angle_beta   90.00
_cell.angle_gamma   90.00
#
_symmetry.space_group_name_H-M   'P 1'
#
loop_
_entity.id
_entity.type
_entity.pdbx_description
1 polymer ?
#
loop_
_entity_poly.entity_id
_entity_poly.type
_entity_poly.pdbx_seq_one_letter_code
_entity_poly.pdbx_strand_id
1 'polypeptide(L)'
;MSALQQTILIVEDDPALRVLLGRRLQEHGFKTVPAQSAPEAWRALGEHPVDLVLLDIMLPGTNGLDICRTIRRDNNVPIIILSARADETDRVLGLELGADDYVPKPFSTKELIARIRAVLRRRQPDWLQPNEAQGLLRFAGWTLDVHKHELLSPQGVRVELSGAEYGLLVVLLDNAQRVIGRERLLELSRTRLGDSSDRSIDVLVSRLRRKLSQQVGGDSLIRTMRGTGYMLTATVERL
;
A
#
# COMPACT_ATOMS: atom_id res chain seq x y z
N MET A 1 -11.72 -26.13 -1.93
CA MET A 1 -11.00 -25.57 -0.74
C MET A 1 -11.60 -24.20 -0.51
N SER A 2 -12.19 -23.96 0.67
CA SER A 2 -12.84 -22.68 0.98
C SER A 2 -11.77 -21.58 1.07
N ALA A 3 -11.88 -20.56 0.24
CA ALA A 3 -11.01 -19.39 0.35
C ALA A 3 -11.11 -18.85 1.78
N LEU A 4 -10.00 -18.67 2.46
CA LEU A 4 -9.94 -18.10 3.80
C LEU A 4 -10.60 -16.71 3.75
N GLN A 5 -11.74 -16.58 4.44
CA GLN A 5 -12.54 -15.36 4.43
C GLN A 5 -11.78 -14.30 5.24
N GLN A 6 -11.44 -13.18 4.60
CA GLN A 6 -10.67 -12.08 5.22
C GLN A 6 -11.48 -11.39 6.31
N THR A 7 -10.81 -11.06 7.42
CA THR A 7 -11.42 -10.47 8.62
C THR A 7 -11.11 -8.98 8.70
N ILE A 8 -12.16 -8.16 8.78
CA ILE A 8 -12.06 -6.70 8.90
C ILE A 8 -12.49 -6.27 10.29
N LEU A 9 -11.59 -5.60 11.01
CA LEU A 9 -11.91 -4.93 12.27
C LEU A 9 -12.53 -3.57 11.95
N ILE A 10 -13.71 -3.30 12.50
CA ILE A 10 -14.42 -2.02 12.34
C ILE A 10 -14.36 -1.28 13.68
N VAL A 11 -13.62 -0.19 13.73
CA VAL A 11 -13.50 0.68 14.91
C VAL A 11 -14.29 1.95 14.65
N GLU A 12 -15.51 2.02 15.21
CA GLU A 12 -16.50 3.07 14.97
C GLU A 12 -17.38 3.19 16.21
N ASP A 13 -17.56 4.38 16.76
CA ASP A 13 -18.39 4.60 17.96
C ASP A 13 -19.89 4.65 17.66
N ASP A 14 -20.28 5.18 16.49
CA ASP A 14 -21.69 5.17 16.07
C ASP A 14 -22.20 3.73 15.84
N PRO A 15 -23.14 3.24 16.67
CA PRO A 15 -23.62 1.87 16.56
C PRO A 15 -24.39 1.62 15.26
N ALA A 16 -25.08 2.63 14.71
CA ALA A 16 -25.84 2.48 13.48
C ALA A 16 -24.91 2.31 12.28
N LEU A 17 -23.88 3.15 12.19
CA LEU A 17 -22.88 3.08 11.15
C LEU A 17 -22.04 1.79 11.26
N ARG A 18 -21.64 1.41 12.47
CA ARG A 18 -20.89 0.18 12.73
C ARG A 18 -21.66 -1.07 12.27
N VAL A 19 -22.96 -1.16 12.60
CA VAL A 19 -23.83 -2.26 12.15
C VAL A 19 -24.00 -2.25 10.64
N LEU A 20 -24.24 -1.07 10.05
CA LEU A 20 -24.39 -0.94 8.59
C LEU A 20 -23.12 -1.39 7.86
N LEU A 21 -21.95 -0.94 8.29
CA LEU A 21 -20.66 -1.36 7.72
C LEU A 21 -20.48 -2.87 7.84
N GLY A 22 -20.77 -3.44 9.01
CA GLY A 22 -20.66 -4.88 9.24
C GLY A 22 -21.50 -5.68 8.24
N ARG A 23 -22.78 -5.32 8.08
CA ARG A 23 -23.69 -5.98 7.11
C ARG A 23 -23.18 -5.87 5.68
N ARG A 24 -22.78 -4.67 5.26
CA ARG A 24 -22.29 -4.43 3.89
C ARG A 24 -21.03 -5.20 3.60
N LEU A 25 -20.08 -5.28 4.54
CA LEU A 25 -18.87 -6.06 4.37
C LEU A 25 -19.16 -7.57 4.30
N GLN A 26 -20.07 -8.06 5.13
CA GLN A 26 -20.49 -9.47 5.10
C GLN A 26 -21.17 -9.85 3.78
N GLU A 27 -22.03 -8.99 3.22
CA GLU A 27 -22.64 -9.16 1.89
C GLU A 27 -21.58 -9.28 0.78
N HIS A 28 -20.38 -8.71 0.99
CA HIS A 28 -19.28 -8.76 0.04
C HIS A 28 -18.22 -9.84 0.35
N GLY A 29 -18.52 -10.74 1.30
CA GLY A 29 -17.73 -11.93 1.58
C GLY A 29 -16.65 -11.74 2.65
N PHE A 30 -16.64 -10.65 3.41
CA PHE A 30 -15.70 -10.42 4.52
C PHE A 30 -16.26 -10.93 5.84
N LYS A 31 -15.40 -11.34 6.77
CA LYS A 31 -15.73 -11.45 8.19
C LYS A 31 -15.54 -10.08 8.84
N THR A 32 -16.33 -9.78 9.85
CA THR A 32 -16.23 -8.49 10.54
C THR A 32 -16.14 -8.68 12.04
N VAL A 33 -15.27 -7.92 12.68
CA VAL A 33 -15.13 -7.80 14.12
C VAL A 33 -15.45 -6.35 14.49
N PRO A 34 -16.53 -6.06 15.23
CA PRO A 34 -16.87 -4.72 15.65
C PRO A 34 -16.10 -4.31 16.91
N ALA A 35 -15.71 -3.04 17.00
CA ALA A 35 -15.17 -2.38 18.18
C ALA A 35 -15.73 -0.95 18.25
N GLN A 36 -16.16 -0.50 19.43
CA GLN A 36 -16.70 0.86 19.64
C GLN A 36 -15.70 1.82 20.25
N SER A 37 -14.51 1.31 20.62
CA SER A 37 -13.50 2.06 21.34
C SER A 37 -12.08 1.49 21.11
N ALA A 38 -11.07 2.27 21.48
CA ALA A 38 -9.67 1.82 21.44
C ALA A 38 -9.42 0.53 22.27
N PRO A 39 -9.89 0.41 23.54
CA PRO A 39 -9.69 -0.82 24.31
C PRO A 39 -10.31 -2.07 23.64
N GLU A 40 -11.46 -1.93 23.00
CA GLU A 40 -12.07 -3.04 22.25
C GLU A 40 -11.29 -3.36 20.98
N ALA A 41 -10.77 -2.34 20.29
CA ALA A 41 -9.91 -2.55 19.13
C ALA A 41 -8.63 -3.33 19.49
N TRP A 42 -7.99 -2.98 20.61
CA TRP A 42 -6.80 -3.70 21.10
C TRP A 42 -7.10 -5.15 21.45
N ARG A 43 -8.21 -5.40 22.11
CA ARG A 43 -8.66 -6.77 22.43
C ARG A 43 -8.89 -7.56 21.15
N ALA A 44 -9.62 -6.99 20.21
CA ALA A 44 -9.93 -7.63 18.92
C ALA A 44 -8.66 -7.98 18.13
N LEU A 45 -7.65 -7.09 18.11
CA LEU A 45 -6.37 -7.35 17.46
C LEU A 45 -5.56 -8.47 18.14
N GLY A 46 -5.74 -8.67 19.45
CA GLY A 46 -5.09 -9.76 20.17
C GLY A 46 -5.82 -11.11 20.05
N GLU A 47 -7.14 -11.11 19.88
CA GLU A 47 -7.97 -12.31 19.90
C GLU A 47 -8.30 -12.87 18.50
N HIS A 48 -8.21 -12.02 17.46
CA HIS A 48 -8.63 -12.37 16.10
C HIS A 48 -7.51 -12.14 15.07
N PRO A 49 -7.40 -13.01 14.06
CA PRO A 49 -6.56 -12.74 12.90
C PRO A 49 -7.24 -11.65 12.05
N VAL A 50 -6.83 -10.39 12.24
CA VAL A 50 -7.36 -9.23 11.53
C VAL A 50 -6.51 -8.97 10.28
N ASP A 51 -7.16 -8.90 9.11
CA ASP A 51 -6.52 -8.64 7.83
C ASP A 51 -6.51 -7.15 7.47
N LEU A 52 -7.47 -6.37 8.01
CA LEU A 52 -7.58 -4.93 7.77
C LEU A 52 -8.37 -4.25 8.89
N VAL A 53 -7.98 -3.04 9.23
CA VAL A 53 -8.69 -2.17 10.19
C VAL A 53 -9.37 -1.03 9.43
N LEU A 54 -10.69 -0.88 9.61
CA LEU A 54 -11.42 0.35 9.31
C LEU A 54 -11.47 1.17 10.59
N LEU A 55 -10.90 2.36 10.59
CA LEU A 55 -10.72 3.17 11.79
C LEU A 55 -11.38 4.54 11.63
N ASP A 56 -12.38 4.84 12.43
CA ASP A 56 -12.81 6.22 12.61
C ASP A 56 -11.81 6.98 13.47
N ILE A 57 -11.45 8.18 13.05
CA ILE A 57 -10.56 9.05 13.83
C ILE A 57 -11.33 9.88 14.88
N MET A 58 -12.64 10.00 14.77
CA MET A 58 -13.48 10.80 15.65
C MET A 58 -14.05 10.01 16.83
N LEU A 59 -13.23 9.15 17.45
CA LEU A 59 -13.67 8.35 18.60
C LEU A 59 -13.72 9.18 19.88
N PRO A 60 -14.74 9.03 20.73
CA PRO A 60 -14.83 9.73 22.00
C PRO A 60 -13.69 9.32 22.94
N GLY A 61 -13.03 10.31 23.52
CA GLY A 61 -11.97 10.11 24.53
C GLY A 61 -10.62 9.65 24.01
N THR A 62 -10.49 9.32 22.71
CA THR A 62 -9.21 8.90 22.12
C THR A 62 -9.12 9.40 20.67
N ASN A 63 -8.00 10.02 20.32
CA ASN A 63 -7.76 10.39 18.94
C ASN A 63 -7.46 9.14 18.10
N GLY A 64 -8.26 8.86 17.06
CA GLY A 64 -8.05 7.73 16.17
C GLY A 64 -6.67 7.73 15.49
N LEU A 65 -6.06 8.90 15.32
CA LEU A 65 -4.69 9.01 14.79
C LEU A 65 -3.65 8.40 15.76
N ASP A 66 -3.87 8.49 17.08
CA ASP A 66 -3.01 7.85 18.06
C ASP A 66 -3.18 6.33 18.05
N ILE A 67 -4.41 5.86 17.79
CA ILE A 67 -4.68 4.43 17.56
C ILE A 67 -3.93 3.95 16.32
N CYS A 68 -4.01 4.69 15.22
CA CYS A 68 -3.30 4.38 13.98
C CYS A 68 -1.79 4.26 14.22
N ARG A 69 -1.18 5.24 14.89
CA ARG A 69 0.24 5.24 15.24
C ARG A 69 0.62 4.04 16.09
N THR A 70 -0.20 3.69 17.09
CA THR A 70 0.06 2.56 17.97
C THR A 70 -0.04 1.23 17.24
N ILE A 71 -1.07 1.04 16.40
CA ILE A 71 -1.17 -0.15 15.55
C ILE A 71 0.07 -0.28 14.67
N ARG A 72 0.55 0.82 14.06
CA ARG A 72 1.72 0.79 13.19
C ARG A 72 3.01 0.43 13.90
N ARG A 73 3.17 0.84 15.14
CA ARG A 73 4.35 0.50 15.94
C ARG A 73 4.41 -1.00 16.28
N ASP A 74 3.26 -1.56 16.65
CA ASP A 74 3.17 -2.89 17.25
C ASP A 74 2.68 -3.96 16.25
N ASN A 75 2.10 -3.53 15.13
CA ASN A 75 1.42 -4.39 14.16
C ASN A 75 1.52 -3.86 12.74
N ASN A 76 1.61 -4.75 11.77
CA ASN A 76 1.69 -4.37 10.36
C ASN A 76 0.33 -4.50 9.62
N VAL A 77 -0.79 -4.61 10.35
CA VAL A 77 -2.15 -4.73 9.80
C VAL A 77 -2.51 -3.47 8.99
N PRO A 78 -3.05 -3.57 7.76
CA PRO A 78 -3.50 -2.42 6.99
C PRO A 78 -4.59 -1.63 7.69
N ILE A 79 -4.52 -0.30 7.56
CA ILE A 79 -5.46 0.63 8.17
C ILE A 79 -6.06 1.52 7.08
N ILE A 80 -7.39 1.53 6.99
CA ILE A 80 -8.13 2.55 6.23
C ILE A 80 -8.81 3.46 7.23
N ILE A 81 -8.48 4.74 7.18
CA ILE A 81 -9.12 5.75 8.01
C ILE A 81 -10.46 6.15 7.40
N LEU A 82 -11.50 6.19 8.23
CA LEU A 82 -12.81 6.78 7.91
C LEU A 82 -12.95 8.09 8.67
N SER A 83 -13.29 9.21 8.02
CA SER A 83 -13.37 10.49 8.72
C SER A 83 -14.43 11.41 8.13
N ALA A 84 -15.14 12.11 9.01
CA ALA A 84 -16.02 13.22 8.62
C ALA A 84 -15.23 14.48 8.21
N ARG A 85 -13.93 14.54 8.51
CA ARG A 85 -13.07 15.64 8.10
C ARG A 85 -12.56 15.37 6.69
N ALA A 86 -13.00 16.20 5.75
CA ALA A 86 -12.55 16.16 4.35
C ALA A 86 -11.32 17.07 4.12
N ASP A 87 -10.74 17.60 5.20
CA ASP A 87 -9.59 18.51 5.12
C ASP A 87 -8.35 17.76 4.61
N GLU A 88 -7.66 18.40 3.67
CA GLU A 88 -6.43 17.87 3.08
C GLU A 88 -5.34 17.64 4.13
N THR A 89 -5.27 18.53 5.13
CA THR A 89 -4.31 18.44 6.24
C THR A 89 -4.51 17.18 7.07
N ASP A 90 -5.75 16.86 7.46
CA ASP A 90 -6.07 15.66 8.24
C ASP A 90 -5.82 14.37 7.44
N ARG A 91 -6.06 14.41 6.13
CA ARG A 91 -5.78 13.29 5.22
C ARG A 91 -4.27 13.03 5.09
N VAL A 92 -3.49 14.09 4.89
CA VAL A 92 -2.02 14.01 4.83
C VAL A 92 -1.47 13.46 6.13
N LEU A 93 -1.93 13.99 7.28
CA LEU A 93 -1.49 13.55 8.60
C LEU A 93 -1.82 12.06 8.85
N GLY A 94 -3.02 11.61 8.50
CA GLY A 94 -3.40 10.20 8.65
C GLY A 94 -2.50 9.25 7.85
N LEU A 95 -2.16 9.62 6.62
CA LEU A 95 -1.25 8.85 5.76
C LEU A 95 0.19 8.90 6.25
N GLU A 96 0.67 10.05 6.75
CA GLU A 96 2.00 10.17 7.36
C GLU A 96 2.15 9.34 8.63
N LEU A 97 1.09 9.18 9.40
CA LEU A 97 1.04 8.32 10.59
C LEU A 97 0.94 6.83 10.26
N GLY A 98 0.86 6.48 8.98
CA GLY A 98 0.96 5.11 8.50
C GLY A 98 -0.35 4.45 8.07
N ALA A 99 -1.44 5.19 7.89
CA ALA A 99 -2.63 4.64 7.24
C ALA A 99 -2.33 4.25 5.78
N ASP A 100 -2.95 3.17 5.32
CA ASP A 100 -2.79 2.67 3.94
C ASP A 100 -3.75 3.35 2.96
N ASP A 101 -4.87 3.89 3.46
CA ASP A 101 -5.82 4.72 2.71
C ASP A 101 -6.66 5.59 3.65
N TYR A 102 -7.32 6.61 3.08
CA TYR A 102 -8.18 7.54 3.79
C TYR A 102 -9.47 7.76 3.00
N VAL A 103 -10.62 7.57 3.65
CA VAL A 103 -11.95 7.67 3.03
C VAL A 103 -12.78 8.73 3.77
N PRO A 104 -13.08 9.85 3.12
CA PRO A 104 -13.93 10.88 3.72
C PRO A 104 -15.38 10.40 3.81
N LYS A 105 -16.06 10.71 4.92
CA LYS A 105 -17.51 10.55 5.09
C LYS A 105 -18.22 11.78 4.49
N PRO A 106 -19.33 11.63 3.73
CA PRO A 106 -20.00 10.37 3.39
C PRO A 106 -19.32 9.65 2.20
N PHE A 107 -19.26 8.33 2.27
CA PHE A 107 -18.72 7.47 1.22
C PHE A 107 -19.77 6.48 0.70
N SER A 108 -19.60 6.02 -0.53
CA SER A 108 -20.42 4.93 -1.05
C SER A 108 -19.86 3.56 -0.62
N THR A 109 -20.77 2.59 -0.39
CA THR A 109 -20.35 1.21 -0.10
C THR A 109 -19.46 0.65 -1.21
N LYS A 110 -19.76 0.95 -2.48
CA LYS A 110 -18.97 0.49 -3.63
C LYS A 110 -17.54 1.01 -3.59
N GLU A 111 -17.38 2.29 -3.24
CA GLU A 111 -16.05 2.91 -3.10
C GLU A 111 -15.26 2.27 -1.97
N LEU A 112 -15.87 2.14 -0.77
CA LEU A 112 -15.21 1.54 0.38
C LEU A 112 -14.76 0.10 0.08
N ILE A 113 -15.63 -0.73 -0.51
CA ILE A 113 -15.28 -2.11 -0.89
C ILE A 113 -14.14 -2.15 -1.92
N ALA A 114 -14.15 -1.26 -2.91
CA ALA A 114 -13.07 -1.18 -3.90
C ALA A 114 -11.73 -0.85 -3.24
N ARG A 115 -11.70 0.10 -2.29
CA ARG A 115 -10.52 0.50 -1.54
C ARG A 115 -10.01 -0.61 -0.61
N ILE A 116 -10.92 -1.27 0.13
CA ILE A 116 -10.58 -2.43 0.97
C ILE A 116 -9.91 -3.51 0.13
N ARG A 117 -10.52 -3.89 -1.00
CA ARG A 117 -9.93 -4.90 -1.89
C ARG A 117 -8.58 -4.47 -2.47
N ALA A 118 -8.42 -3.19 -2.79
CA ALA A 118 -7.14 -2.66 -3.27
C ALA A 118 -6.04 -2.75 -2.20
N VAL A 119 -6.36 -2.41 -0.95
CA VAL A 119 -5.43 -2.48 0.18
C VAL A 119 -5.09 -3.93 0.52
N LEU A 120 -6.09 -4.81 0.60
CA LEU A 120 -5.90 -6.24 0.90
C LEU A 120 -5.13 -6.97 -0.20
N ARG A 121 -5.39 -6.66 -1.48
CA ARG A 121 -4.65 -7.22 -2.61
C ARG A 121 -3.15 -6.91 -2.54
N ARG A 122 -2.76 -5.76 -2.02
CA ARG A 122 -1.36 -5.38 -1.82
C ARG A 122 -0.64 -6.28 -0.81
N ARG A 123 -1.39 -6.99 0.05
CA ARG A 123 -0.86 -7.92 1.06
C ARG A 123 -1.05 -9.39 0.75
N GLN A 124 -1.95 -9.72 -0.16
CA GLN A 124 -2.02 -11.11 -0.63
C GLN A 124 -0.82 -11.34 -1.54
N PRO A 125 0.03 -12.31 -1.22
CA PRO A 125 1.02 -12.75 -2.18
C PRO A 125 0.27 -13.17 -3.44
N ASP A 126 0.70 -12.72 -4.59
CA ASP A 126 0.08 -12.97 -5.91
C ASP A 126 -0.03 -14.47 -6.28
N TRP A 127 0.46 -15.40 -5.43
CA TRP A 127 0.41 -16.84 -5.64
C TRP A 127 -0.98 -17.50 -5.43
N LEU A 128 -2.01 -16.73 -5.02
CA LEU A 128 -3.40 -17.21 -5.02
C LEU A 128 -4.15 -16.96 -6.34
N GLN A 129 -3.50 -16.37 -7.33
CA GLN A 129 -3.96 -16.38 -8.71
C GLN A 129 -3.27 -17.55 -9.45
N PRO A 130 -3.96 -18.31 -10.33
CA PRO A 130 -3.37 -19.45 -11.03
C PRO A 130 -2.40 -18.98 -12.12
N ASN A 131 -1.27 -18.41 -11.71
CA ASN A 131 -0.09 -18.21 -12.55
C ASN A 131 1.15 -18.27 -11.65
N GLU A 132 1.57 -19.48 -11.30
CA GLU A 132 2.58 -19.84 -10.30
C GLU A 132 4.03 -19.50 -10.66
N ALA A 133 4.31 -18.47 -11.48
CA ALA A 133 5.68 -18.28 -11.95
C ALA A 133 6.18 -16.84 -12.02
N GLN A 134 5.72 -15.88 -11.22
CA GLN A 134 6.15 -14.48 -11.45
C GLN A 134 6.41 -13.63 -10.19
N GLY A 135 6.91 -14.19 -9.08
CA GLY A 135 7.23 -13.43 -7.86
C GLY A 135 8.62 -12.78 -7.84
N LEU A 136 9.55 -13.30 -8.61
CA LEU A 136 10.93 -12.79 -8.68
C LEU A 136 11.19 -12.12 -10.04
N LEU A 137 11.60 -10.85 -9.99
CA LEU A 137 12.03 -10.11 -11.17
C LEU A 137 13.55 -9.94 -11.12
N ARG A 138 14.24 -10.42 -12.16
CA ARG A 138 15.68 -10.19 -12.32
C ARG A 138 15.94 -9.15 -13.40
N PHE A 139 16.85 -8.20 -13.11
CA PHE A 139 17.23 -7.15 -14.05
C PHE A 139 18.67 -6.66 -13.74
N ALA A 140 19.56 -6.67 -14.70
CA ALA A 140 20.95 -6.21 -14.55
C ALA A 140 21.65 -6.74 -13.28
N GLY A 141 21.41 -8.01 -12.93
CA GLY A 141 21.97 -8.65 -11.73
C GLY A 141 21.18 -8.40 -10.43
N TRP A 142 20.25 -7.46 -10.41
CA TRP A 142 19.34 -7.21 -9.29
C TRP A 142 18.24 -8.26 -9.25
N THR A 143 17.74 -8.57 -8.05
CA THR A 143 16.58 -9.43 -7.85
C THR A 143 15.55 -8.70 -6.99
N LEU A 144 14.34 -8.51 -7.51
CA LEU A 144 13.20 -7.98 -6.76
C LEU A 144 12.25 -9.13 -6.45
N ASP A 145 12.06 -9.42 -5.16
CA ASP A 145 10.96 -10.23 -4.67
C ASP A 145 9.74 -9.33 -4.49
N VAL A 146 8.78 -9.45 -5.41
CA VAL A 146 7.58 -8.62 -5.42
C VAL A 146 6.68 -8.93 -4.24
N HIS A 147 6.70 -10.18 -3.74
CA HIS A 147 5.86 -10.62 -2.63
C HIS A 147 6.39 -10.12 -1.28
N LYS A 148 7.72 -10.19 -1.10
CA LYS A 148 8.36 -9.72 0.13
C LYS A 148 8.66 -8.23 0.12
N HIS A 149 8.46 -7.54 -1.02
CA HIS A 149 8.89 -6.15 -1.23
C HIS A 149 10.41 -5.97 -0.96
N GLU A 150 11.19 -6.96 -1.37
CA GLU A 150 12.61 -7.05 -1.04
C GLU A 150 13.46 -6.92 -2.30
N LEU A 151 14.36 -5.94 -2.31
CA LEU A 151 15.31 -5.74 -3.40
C LEU A 151 16.69 -6.23 -2.95
N LEU A 152 17.25 -7.17 -3.71
CA LEU A 152 18.61 -7.66 -3.51
C LEU A 152 19.54 -7.13 -4.62
N SER A 153 20.68 -6.63 -4.21
CA SER A 153 21.74 -6.21 -5.14
C SER A 153 22.39 -7.40 -5.84
N PRO A 154 23.19 -7.20 -6.89
CA PRO A 154 23.98 -8.25 -7.53
C PRO A 154 24.91 -9.02 -6.58
N GLN A 155 25.27 -8.41 -5.44
CA GLN A 155 26.07 -9.02 -4.38
C GLN A 155 25.23 -9.74 -3.30
N GLY A 156 23.89 -9.80 -3.47
CA GLY A 156 22.97 -10.41 -2.51
C GLY A 156 22.67 -9.54 -1.28
N VAL A 157 23.07 -8.26 -1.29
CA VAL A 157 22.79 -7.33 -0.19
C VAL A 157 21.39 -6.76 -0.33
N ARG A 158 20.61 -6.79 0.75
CA ARG A 158 19.29 -6.17 0.79
C ARG A 158 19.37 -4.65 0.72
N VAL A 159 18.59 -4.06 -0.17
CA VAL A 159 18.49 -2.61 -0.34
C VAL A 159 17.07 -2.17 0.04
N GLU A 160 16.98 -1.35 1.09
CA GLU A 160 15.69 -0.83 1.56
C GLU A 160 15.14 0.23 0.59
N LEU A 161 13.90 0.04 0.16
CA LEU A 161 13.13 1.00 -0.61
C LEU A 161 11.99 1.56 0.23
N SER A 162 11.76 2.87 0.14
CA SER A 162 10.48 3.41 0.61
C SER A 162 9.35 2.90 -0.28
N GLY A 163 8.11 2.93 0.21
CA GLY A 163 6.95 2.51 -0.58
C GLY A 163 6.89 3.20 -1.95
N ALA A 164 7.14 4.52 -2.00
CA ALA A 164 7.13 5.28 -3.25
C ALA A 164 8.25 4.86 -4.23
N GLU A 165 9.45 4.57 -3.72
CA GLU A 165 10.57 4.08 -4.53
C GLU A 165 10.31 2.66 -5.06
N TYR A 166 9.71 1.80 -4.22
CA TYR A 166 9.29 0.46 -4.61
C TYR A 166 8.25 0.50 -5.72
N GLY A 167 7.17 1.31 -5.54
CA GLY A 167 6.14 1.44 -6.56
C GLY A 167 6.65 1.98 -7.88
N LEU A 168 7.55 2.97 -7.83
CA LEU A 168 8.21 3.47 -9.03
C LEU A 168 9.06 2.37 -9.71
N LEU A 169 9.82 1.61 -8.94
CA LEU A 169 10.65 0.53 -9.47
C LEU A 169 9.79 -0.53 -10.17
N VAL A 170 8.69 -0.97 -9.55
CA VAL A 170 7.79 -1.97 -10.13
C VAL A 170 7.16 -1.46 -11.43
N VAL A 171 6.70 -0.20 -11.47
CA VAL A 171 6.16 0.40 -12.71
C VAL A 171 7.22 0.43 -13.82
N LEU A 172 8.46 0.76 -13.50
CA LEU A 172 9.55 0.76 -14.47
C LEU A 172 9.91 -0.65 -14.97
N LEU A 173 9.87 -1.66 -14.09
CA LEU A 173 10.12 -3.07 -14.43
C LEU A 173 9.01 -3.64 -15.32
N ASP A 174 7.75 -3.34 -15.03
CA ASP A 174 6.62 -3.77 -15.85
C ASP A 174 6.63 -3.15 -17.25
N ASN A 175 7.30 -2.02 -17.41
CA ASN A 175 7.42 -1.30 -18.66
C ASN A 175 8.89 -1.19 -19.11
N ALA A 176 9.68 -2.21 -18.83
CA ALA A 176 11.11 -2.22 -19.19
C ALA A 176 11.31 -1.90 -20.68
N GLN A 177 12.34 -1.11 -20.97
CA GLN A 177 12.72 -0.65 -22.32
C GLN A 177 11.66 0.21 -23.03
N ARG A 178 10.63 0.68 -22.29
CA ARG A 178 9.63 1.62 -22.81
C ARG A 178 9.76 2.97 -22.10
N VAL A 179 9.58 4.04 -22.87
CA VAL A 179 9.56 5.39 -22.32
C VAL A 179 8.20 5.66 -21.69
N ILE A 180 8.20 6.08 -20.43
CA ILE A 180 6.97 6.44 -19.70
C ILE A 180 7.04 7.92 -19.35
N GLY A 181 5.98 8.65 -19.67
CA GLY A 181 5.84 10.07 -19.32
C GLY A 181 5.78 10.29 -17.80
N ARG A 182 6.23 11.48 -17.35
CA ARG A 182 6.28 11.82 -15.91
C ARG A 182 4.93 11.71 -15.21
N GLU A 183 3.90 12.28 -15.81
CA GLU A 183 2.52 12.24 -15.27
C GLU A 183 2.03 10.79 -15.18
N ARG A 184 2.28 9.99 -16.20
CA ARG A 184 1.88 8.58 -16.22
C ARG A 184 2.64 7.74 -15.20
N LEU A 185 3.94 8.00 -15.01
CA LEU A 185 4.72 7.36 -13.94
C LEU A 185 4.18 7.71 -12.56
N LEU A 186 3.85 8.99 -12.36
CA LEU A 186 3.28 9.45 -11.11
C LEU A 186 1.91 8.81 -10.84
N GLU A 187 1.03 8.77 -11.84
CA GLU A 187 -0.28 8.13 -11.76
C GLU A 187 -0.15 6.62 -11.44
N LEU A 188 0.65 5.89 -12.20
CA LEU A 188 0.82 4.44 -12.01
C LEU A 188 1.49 4.10 -10.68
N SER A 189 2.47 4.88 -10.22
CA SER A 189 3.11 4.67 -8.92
C SER A 189 2.16 5.00 -7.77
N ARG A 190 1.34 6.05 -7.87
CA ARG A 190 0.29 6.40 -6.91
C ARG A 190 -0.80 5.32 -6.83
N THR A 191 -1.27 4.83 -7.97
CA THR A 191 -2.29 3.77 -8.03
C THR A 191 -1.84 2.49 -7.32
N ARG A 192 -0.54 2.20 -7.33
CA ARG A 192 0.04 1.01 -6.67
C ARG A 192 0.27 1.20 -5.17
N LEU A 193 0.50 2.42 -4.71
CA LEU A 193 0.93 2.68 -3.32
C LEU A 193 -0.03 3.55 -2.51
N GLY A 194 -1.04 4.15 -3.14
CA GLY A 194 -1.97 5.06 -2.45
C GLY A 194 -1.31 6.33 -1.90
N ASP A 195 -0.09 6.61 -2.32
CA ASP A 195 0.66 7.77 -1.84
C ASP A 195 0.21 9.03 -2.58
N SER A 196 -0.41 9.95 -1.85
CA SER A 196 -0.86 11.26 -2.34
C SER A 196 0.18 12.36 -2.12
N SER A 197 1.43 12.01 -1.79
CA SER A 197 2.46 13.03 -1.60
C SER A 197 2.85 13.65 -2.95
N ASP A 198 2.84 14.96 -3.02
CA ASP A 198 3.28 15.81 -4.15
C ASP A 198 4.79 15.74 -4.42
N ARG A 199 5.41 14.58 -4.16
CA ARG A 199 6.83 14.41 -4.46
C ARG A 199 6.99 14.32 -5.96
N SER A 200 7.74 15.27 -6.50
CA SER A 200 8.13 15.25 -7.91
C SER A 200 8.70 13.88 -8.27
N ILE A 201 8.20 13.28 -9.34
CA ILE A 201 8.71 12.01 -9.88
C ILE A 201 10.22 12.06 -10.12
N ASP A 202 10.75 13.24 -10.43
CA ASP A 202 12.17 13.46 -10.65
C ASP A 202 13.01 13.24 -9.39
N VAL A 203 12.46 13.59 -8.21
CA VAL A 203 13.09 13.33 -6.90
C VAL A 203 13.10 11.82 -6.60
N LEU A 204 11.99 11.13 -6.86
CA LEU A 204 11.90 9.68 -6.66
C LEU A 204 12.87 8.94 -7.59
N VAL A 205 12.93 9.31 -8.85
CA VAL A 205 13.89 8.75 -9.81
C VAL A 205 15.33 9.01 -9.36
N SER A 206 15.64 10.21 -8.88
CA SER A 206 16.98 10.54 -8.39
C SER A 206 17.38 9.66 -7.19
N ARG A 207 16.48 9.47 -6.24
CA ARG A 207 16.71 8.61 -5.06
C ARG A 207 16.89 7.15 -5.46
N LEU A 208 16.00 6.64 -6.32
CA LEU A 208 16.07 5.27 -6.81
C LEU A 208 17.37 5.02 -7.59
N ARG A 209 17.75 5.94 -8.48
CA ARG A 209 19.07 5.87 -9.18
C ARG A 209 20.22 5.76 -8.21
N ARG A 210 20.27 6.60 -7.17
CA ARG A 210 21.35 6.56 -6.18
C ARG A 210 21.44 5.20 -5.49
N LYS A 211 20.29 4.58 -5.14
CA LYS A 211 20.27 3.24 -4.52
C LYS A 211 20.72 2.14 -5.48
N LEU A 212 20.32 2.22 -6.74
CA LEU A 212 20.72 1.26 -7.77
C LEU A 212 22.15 1.43 -8.25
N SER A 213 22.73 2.65 -8.22
CA SER A 213 24.10 2.91 -8.66
C SER A 213 25.16 2.63 -7.59
N GLN A 214 24.82 2.62 -6.31
CA GLN A 214 25.78 2.37 -5.23
C GLN A 214 26.42 0.98 -5.26
N GLN A 215 25.82 0.02 -5.97
CA GLN A 215 26.22 -1.38 -5.99
C GLN A 215 26.77 -1.85 -7.35
N VAL A 216 26.65 -1.06 -8.40
CA VAL A 216 27.10 -1.43 -9.75
C VAL A 216 27.76 -0.21 -10.39
N GLY A 217 29.07 -0.27 -10.60
CA GLY A 217 29.79 0.73 -11.37
C GLY A 217 29.38 0.62 -12.83
N GLY A 218 28.60 1.56 -13.33
CA GLY A 218 28.16 1.56 -14.72
C GLY A 218 26.99 2.50 -14.99
N ASP A 219 26.53 2.51 -16.22
CA ASP A 219 25.45 3.34 -16.73
C ASP A 219 24.17 3.26 -15.88
N SER A 220 23.54 4.41 -15.68
CA SER A 220 22.29 4.50 -14.94
C SER A 220 21.22 3.60 -15.57
N LEU A 221 20.72 2.60 -14.81
CA LEU A 221 19.66 1.69 -15.22
C LEU A 221 18.36 2.42 -15.61
N ILE A 222 18.18 3.64 -15.09
CA ILE A 222 17.02 4.48 -15.43
C ILE A 222 17.52 5.66 -16.26
N ARG A 223 17.19 5.71 -17.53
CA ARG A 223 17.57 6.79 -18.45
C ARG A 223 16.50 7.87 -18.49
N THR A 224 16.95 9.14 -18.52
CA THR A 224 16.07 10.29 -18.77
C THR A 224 15.91 10.49 -20.28
N MET A 225 14.69 10.47 -20.75
CA MET A 225 14.33 10.85 -22.11
C MET A 225 13.83 12.31 -22.07
N ARG A 226 14.71 13.23 -22.53
CA ARG A 226 14.42 14.67 -22.44
C ARG A 226 13.09 15.02 -23.12
N GLY A 227 12.28 15.83 -22.44
CA GLY A 227 10.95 16.23 -22.91
C GLY A 227 9.85 15.17 -22.81
N THR A 228 10.20 13.87 -22.58
CA THR A 228 9.23 12.77 -22.60
C THR A 228 9.06 12.13 -21.23
N GLY A 229 10.13 11.66 -20.57
CA GLY A 229 10.01 10.95 -19.30
C GLY A 229 11.22 10.09 -18.94
N TYR A 230 10.96 8.88 -18.48
CA TYR A 230 11.98 7.94 -18.00
C TYR A 230 11.82 6.56 -18.62
N MET A 231 12.90 5.80 -18.70
CA MET A 231 12.93 4.45 -19.23
C MET A 231 13.91 3.59 -18.42
N LEU A 232 13.51 2.40 -18.02
CA LEU A 232 14.43 1.37 -17.52
C LEU A 232 15.11 0.71 -18.73
N THR A 233 16.45 0.71 -18.74
CA THR A 233 17.24 0.21 -19.87
C THR A 233 17.48 -1.30 -19.82
N ALA A 234 17.40 -1.90 -18.64
CA ALA A 234 17.62 -3.33 -18.44
C ALA A 234 16.49 -4.19 -19.01
N THR A 235 16.83 -5.39 -19.46
CA THR A 235 15.88 -6.48 -19.67
C THR A 235 15.41 -7.04 -18.35
N VAL A 236 14.16 -7.47 -18.26
CA VAL A 236 13.57 -8.05 -17.05
C VAL A 236 13.19 -9.49 -17.32
N GLU A 237 13.72 -10.37 -16.51
CA GLU A 237 13.34 -11.79 -16.48
C GLU A 237 12.35 -12.01 -15.35
N ARG A 238 11.29 -12.73 -15.62
CA ARG A 238 10.26 -13.13 -14.63
C ARG A 238 10.47 -14.60 -14.30
N LEU A 239 10.72 -14.90 -13.02
CA LEU A 239 11.03 -16.23 -12.50
C LEU A 239 9.92 -16.75 -11.63
#